data_18a7b260637ab5af064c8b869d89a17a
#
_entry.id   18a7b260637ab5af064c8b869d89a17a
#
_cell.length_a   1.000
_cell.length_b   1.000
_cell.length_c   1.000
_cell.angle_alpha   90.00
_cell.angle_beta   90.00
_cell.angle_gamma   90.00
#
_symmetry.space_group_name_H-M   'P 1'
#
loop_
_entity.id
_entity.type
_entity.pdbx_description
1 polymer ?
#
loop_
_entity_poly.entity_id
_entity_poly.type
_entity_poly.pdbx_seq_one_letter_code
_entity_poly.pdbx_strand_id
1 'polypeptide(L)'
;ARKDMNVMVVQAEDEIAGVCTAIGASFAGDLAATSTSGPGLSLQGEAIGLAVMAELPLVVIDVQRGGPSTGLPTKTEQTDLMQAIYGRNGECPAVVIAASTSANCFHYAYQACKLALENMTPVILLTDTYLANGTGLWKIPTLNDLPAIHPQGVPESLKGNYNPALRDERHVRYWAYPGMEGYEHRNIGLERDAQKGIISTNPENHQRMVMERQAKVNQIANQIPLLQVQGNISSDTLLIGWGSTEGHLLAAAEQLNCALAHFNYIFPLPVNTK
;
A
#
# COMPACT_ATOMS: atom_id res chain seq x y z
N ALA A 1 20.11 7.10 -9.53
CA ALA A 1 18.82 7.70 -9.96
C ALA A 1 18.93 8.27 -11.35
N ARG A 2 17.87 8.16 -12.10
CA ARG A 2 17.72 8.71 -13.46
C ARG A 2 17.33 10.19 -13.35
N LYS A 3 18.34 11.08 -13.26
CA LYS A 3 18.11 12.54 -13.19
C LYS A 3 17.37 13.09 -14.41
N ASP A 4 17.56 12.45 -15.55
CA ASP A 4 16.88 12.73 -16.82
C ASP A 4 15.36 12.41 -16.79
N MET A 5 14.88 11.66 -15.80
CA MET A 5 13.47 11.31 -15.61
C MET A 5 12.85 12.09 -14.42
N ASN A 6 13.51 13.11 -13.92
CA ASN A 6 13.09 13.88 -12.74
C ASN A 6 12.81 13.02 -11.50
N VAL A 7 13.56 11.92 -11.32
CA VAL A 7 13.45 11.06 -10.15
C VAL A 7 14.48 11.50 -9.11
N MET A 8 13.99 11.94 -7.95
CA MET A 8 14.83 12.27 -6.80
C MET A 8 15.03 11.02 -5.94
N VAL A 9 16.28 10.75 -5.57
CA VAL A 9 16.61 9.71 -4.58
C VAL A 9 17.33 10.38 -3.43
N VAL A 10 16.76 10.20 -2.23
CA VAL A 10 17.29 10.74 -0.98
C VAL A 10 17.77 9.58 -0.12
N GLN A 11 19.02 9.62 0.31
CA GLN A 11 19.52 8.73 1.33
C GLN A 11 19.31 9.41 2.68
N ALA A 12 18.44 8.83 3.49
CA ALA A 12 18.20 9.26 4.87
C ALA A 12 19.13 8.49 5.83
N GLU A 13 19.30 9.01 7.03
CA GLU A 13 20.17 8.39 8.02
C GLU A 13 19.54 7.14 8.67
N ASP A 14 18.21 7.11 8.74
CA ASP A 14 17.44 5.98 9.28
C ASP A 14 16.06 5.85 8.59
N GLU A 15 15.31 4.83 8.99
CA GLU A 15 14.01 4.48 8.44
C GLU A 15 12.94 5.54 8.76
N ILE A 16 13.03 6.18 9.92
CA ILE A 16 12.11 7.25 10.35
C ILE A 16 12.31 8.48 9.46
N ALA A 17 13.56 8.92 9.28
CA ALA A 17 13.88 10.02 8.38
C ALA A 17 13.49 9.71 6.93
N GLY A 18 13.69 8.47 6.47
CA GLY A 18 13.31 8.01 5.14
C GLY A 18 11.81 8.12 4.88
N VAL A 19 10.99 7.57 5.74
CA VAL A 19 9.52 7.59 5.58
C VAL A 19 8.96 9.01 5.75
N CYS A 20 9.49 9.81 6.69
CA CYS A 20 9.06 11.19 6.88
C CYS A 20 9.41 12.08 5.65
N THR A 21 10.56 11.85 5.02
CA THR A 21 10.93 12.52 3.75
C THR A 21 9.94 12.15 2.64
N ALA A 22 9.57 10.86 2.53
CA ALA A 22 8.58 10.41 1.55
C ALA A 22 7.18 11.00 1.82
N ILE A 23 6.75 11.11 3.07
CA ILE A 23 5.49 11.78 3.46
C ILE A 23 5.53 13.27 3.08
N GLY A 24 6.66 13.95 3.31
CA GLY A 24 6.83 15.35 2.91
C GLY A 24 6.70 15.55 1.40
N ALA A 25 7.30 14.68 0.59
CA ALA A 25 7.17 14.70 -0.86
C ALA A 25 5.71 14.44 -1.30
N SER A 26 5.05 13.45 -0.69
CA SER A 26 3.63 13.17 -0.94
C SER A 26 2.73 14.35 -0.56
N PHE A 27 3.00 15.01 0.56
CA PHE A 27 2.28 16.24 0.95
C PHE A 27 2.45 17.36 -0.09
N ALA A 28 3.63 17.46 -0.70
CA ALA A 28 3.94 18.44 -1.74
C ALA A 28 3.35 18.10 -3.12
N GLY A 29 2.71 16.96 -3.31
CA GLY A 29 2.04 16.58 -4.55
C GLY A 29 2.81 15.56 -5.41
N ASP A 30 3.87 14.95 -4.88
CA ASP A 30 4.68 13.96 -5.57
C ASP A 30 4.34 12.53 -5.14
N LEU A 31 4.52 11.57 -6.04
CA LEU A 31 4.53 10.16 -5.66
C LEU A 31 5.83 9.85 -4.91
N ALA A 32 5.72 9.29 -3.73
CA ALA A 32 6.86 8.93 -2.91
C ALA A 32 6.84 7.47 -2.47
N ALA A 33 8.02 6.87 -2.42
CA ALA A 33 8.22 5.52 -1.92
C ALA A 33 9.43 5.45 -1.00
N THR A 34 9.36 4.56 -0.01
CA THR A 34 10.50 4.16 0.83
C THR A 34 10.63 2.66 0.84
N SER A 35 11.84 2.13 1.03
CA SER A 35 12.07 0.69 1.14
C SER A 35 12.80 0.37 2.44
N THR A 36 12.42 -0.75 3.07
CA THR A 36 12.94 -1.18 4.36
C THR A 36 12.84 -2.70 4.51
N SER A 37 13.08 -3.20 5.71
CA SER A 37 12.80 -4.57 6.15
C SER A 37 11.97 -4.54 7.43
N GLY A 38 11.55 -5.68 7.98
CA GLY A 38 10.68 -5.75 9.15
C GLY A 38 11.06 -4.86 10.34
N PRO A 39 12.34 -4.81 10.78
CA PRO A 39 12.75 -3.88 11.83
C PRO A 39 12.50 -2.42 11.48
N GLY A 40 12.76 -2.01 10.23
CA GLY A 40 12.50 -0.64 9.79
C GLY A 40 11.00 -0.37 9.62
N LEU A 41 10.20 -1.35 9.17
CA LEU A 41 8.74 -1.22 9.15
C LEU A 41 8.19 -0.96 10.57
N SER A 42 8.77 -1.60 11.60
CA SER A 42 8.44 -1.32 13.00
C SER A 42 8.69 0.14 13.38
N LEU A 43 9.84 0.70 12.98
CA LEU A 43 10.20 2.10 13.24
C LEU A 43 9.31 3.08 12.47
N GLN A 44 8.82 2.70 11.30
CA GLN A 44 7.96 3.53 10.45
C GLN A 44 6.48 3.54 10.87
N GLY A 45 6.09 2.73 11.86
CA GLY A 45 4.69 2.50 12.24
C GLY A 45 3.91 3.79 12.51
N GLU A 46 4.48 4.73 13.28
CA GLU A 46 3.84 6.02 13.58
C GLU A 46 3.69 6.89 12.33
N ALA A 47 4.74 7.00 11.53
CA ALA A 47 4.73 7.80 10.32
C ALA A 47 3.74 7.28 9.27
N ILE A 48 3.59 5.95 9.13
CA ILE A 48 2.53 5.34 8.30
C ILE A 48 1.16 5.73 8.85
N GLY A 49 0.98 5.75 10.18
CA GLY A 49 -0.23 6.24 10.85
C GLY A 49 -0.53 7.70 10.51
N LEU A 50 0.49 8.55 10.51
CA LEU A 50 0.36 9.95 10.07
C LEU A 50 -0.12 10.04 8.60
N ALA A 51 0.44 9.23 7.70
CA ALA A 51 0.02 9.21 6.30
C ALA A 51 -1.45 8.75 6.13
N VAL A 52 -1.92 7.80 6.96
CA VAL A 52 -3.33 7.39 7.00
C VAL A 52 -4.22 8.54 7.49
N MET A 53 -3.84 9.22 8.58
CA MET A 53 -4.62 10.32 9.14
C MET A 53 -4.65 11.56 8.22
N ALA A 54 -3.54 11.87 7.60
CA ALA A 54 -3.42 12.97 6.65
C ALA A 54 -3.95 12.60 5.25
N GLU A 55 -4.29 11.33 5.03
CA GLU A 55 -4.75 10.77 3.75
C GLU A 55 -3.79 11.12 2.60
N LEU A 56 -2.55 10.69 2.74
CA LEU A 56 -1.47 10.91 1.78
C LEU A 56 -1.10 9.60 1.06
N PRO A 57 -0.90 9.62 -0.26
CA PRO A 57 -0.39 8.46 -0.98
C PRO A 57 1.06 8.17 -0.58
N LEU A 58 1.35 6.96 -0.20
CA LEU A 58 2.69 6.52 0.20
C LEU A 58 2.88 5.06 -0.19
N VAL A 59 4.05 4.72 -0.74
CA VAL A 59 4.42 3.32 -0.97
C VAL A 59 5.56 2.96 -0.01
N VAL A 60 5.33 1.91 0.79
CA VAL A 60 6.34 1.32 1.67
C VAL A 60 6.67 -0.07 1.16
N ILE A 61 7.90 -0.30 0.73
CA ILE A 61 8.36 -1.60 0.25
C ILE A 61 9.07 -2.28 1.40
N ASP A 62 8.50 -3.37 1.90
CA ASP A 62 9.10 -4.19 2.94
C ASP A 62 9.74 -5.44 2.33
N VAL A 63 11.07 -5.48 2.37
CA VAL A 63 11.85 -6.63 1.94
C VAL A 63 12.10 -7.52 3.17
N GLN A 64 11.18 -8.44 3.42
CA GLN A 64 11.16 -9.29 4.60
C GLN A 64 12.41 -10.18 4.71
N ARG A 65 12.87 -10.37 5.90
CA ARG A 65 14.00 -11.26 6.24
C ARG A 65 13.83 -11.84 7.63
N GLY A 66 14.61 -12.88 7.94
CA GLY A 66 14.58 -13.54 9.24
C GLY A 66 14.81 -12.57 10.40
N GLY A 67 13.86 -12.59 11.34
CA GLY A 67 13.87 -11.80 12.58
C GLY A 67 14.19 -12.65 13.80
N PRO A 68 13.92 -12.15 15.03
CA PRO A 68 13.57 -10.76 15.35
C PRO A 68 14.78 -9.80 15.23
N SER A 69 14.51 -8.49 15.15
CA SER A 69 15.52 -7.45 14.93
C SER A 69 16.36 -7.74 13.67
N THR A 70 17.68 -7.64 13.74
CA THR A 70 18.57 -8.06 12.65
C THR A 70 18.79 -9.57 12.58
N GLY A 71 18.26 -10.32 13.51
CA GLY A 71 18.28 -11.77 13.75
C GLY A 71 19.04 -12.65 12.77
N LEU A 72 18.40 -13.05 11.69
CA LEU A 72 18.98 -13.83 10.61
C LEU A 72 19.02 -12.99 9.32
N PRO A 73 19.93 -12.01 9.20
CA PRO A 73 20.02 -11.17 8.01
C PRO A 73 20.26 -12.04 6.77
N THR A 74 19.64 -11.66 5.64
CA THR A 74 19.70 -12.40 4.37
C THR A 74 19.01 -13.78 4.35
N LYS A 75 18.37 -14.20 5.44
CA LYS A 75 17.57 -15.44 5.44
C LYS A 75 16.11 -15.12 5.11
N THR A 76 15.52 -16.02 4.32
CA THR A 76 14.14 -15.85 3.83
C THR A 76 13.14 -16.13 4.94
N GLU A 77 12.27 -15.17 5.20
CA GLU A 77 11.07 -15.32 6.03
C GLU A 77 9.96 -14.41 5.48
N GLN A 78 8.71 -14.73 5.85
CA GLN A 78 7.51 -13.93 5.55
C GLN A 78 6.76 -13.63 6.86
N THR A 79 7.47 -13.13 7.87
CA THR A 79 6.96 -12.95 9.25
C THR A 79 6.37 -11.56 9.50
N ASP A 80 6.52 -10.62 8.57
CA ASP A 80 6.09 -9.23 8.77
C ASP A 80 4.62 -8.96 8.39
N LEU A 81 3.89 -10.00 7.91
CA LEU A 81 2.51 -9.88 7.44
C LEU A 81 1.58 -9.24 8.48
N MET A 82 1.56 -9.77 9.70
CA MET A 82 0.67 -9.26 10.75
C MET A 82 1.06 -7.86 11.20
N GLN A 83 2.34 -7.55 11.17
CA GLN A 83 2.85 -6.21 11.41
C GLN A 83 2.40 -5.25 10.31
N ALA A 84 2.49 -5.66 9.04
CA ALA A 84 2.03 -4.86 7.91
C ALA A 84 0.52 -4.57 7.96
N ILE A 85 -0.30 -5.51 8.43
CA ILE A 85 -1.74 -5.33 8.55
C ILE A 85 -2.13 -4.57 9.81
N TYR A 86 -1.56 -4.92 10.99
CA TYR A 86 -2.02 -4.48 12.30
C TYR A 86 -0.97 -3.75 13.15
N GLY A 87 0.30 -3.69 12.72
CA GLY A 87 1.42 -3.22 13.54
C GLY A 87 1.51 -1.70 13.74
N ARG A 88 0.38 -1.01 13.81
CA ARG A 88 0.30 0.43 14.07
C ARG A 88 -0.64 0.70 15.24
N ASN A 89 -0.48 1.87 15.89
CA ASN A 89 -1.39 2.26 16.95
C ASN A 89 -2.75 2.73 16.40
N GLY A 90 -3.83 2.43 17.12
CA GLY A 90 -5.20 2.81 16.78
C GLY A 90 -5.74 2.09 15.53
N GLU A 91 -6.89 2.55 15.05
CA GLU A 91 -7.56 2.05 13.84
C GLU A 91 -6.92 2.68 12.60
N CYS A 92 -5.89 2.02 12.10
CA CYS A 92 -5.02 2.53 11.04
C CYS A 92 -4.95 1.56 9.85
N PRO A 93 -6.01 1.45 9.04
CA PRO A 93 -6.03 0.56 7.89
C PRO A 93 -5.11 1.08 6.79
N ALA A 94 -4.25 0.19 6.28
CA ALA A 94 -3.40 0.44 5.12
C ALA A 94 -3.54 -0.73 4.15
N VAL A 95 -3.35 -0.47 2.85
CA VAL A 95 -3.39 -1.53 1.85
C VAL A 95 -2.11 -2.38 1.93
N VAL A 96 -2.26 -3.70 1.87
CA VAL A 96 -1.12 -4.64 1.86
C VAL A 96 -1.21 -5.54 0.64
N ILE A 97 -0.17 -5.52 -0.18
CA ILE A 97 -0.01 -6.39 -1.34
C ILE A 97 1.35 -7.10 -1.29
N ALA A 98 1.50 -8.22 -2.00
CA ALA A 98 2.73 -9.00 -1.99
C ALA A 98 3.13 -9.42 -3.40
N ALA A 99 4.41 -9.26 -3.73
CA ALA A 99 4.99 -9.86 -4.93
C ALA A 99 5.25 -11.36 -4.70
N SER A 100 5.21 -12.16 -5.75
CA SER A 100 5.38 -13.61 -5.66
C SER A 100 6.55 -14.16 -6.47
N THR A 101 7.04 -13.39 -7.44
CA THR A 101 8.22 -13.74 -8.23
C THR A 101 9.11 -12.52 -8.44
N SER A 102 10.41 -12.72 -8.67
CA SER A 102 11.31 -11.61 -9.02
C SER A 102 10.83 -10.86 -10.29
N ALA A 103 10.21 -11.58 -11.22
CA ALA A 103 9.68 -10.99 -12.46
C ALA A 103 8.47 -10.07 -12.23
N ASN A 104 7.62 -10.35 -11.24
CA ASN A 104 6.43 -9.54 -10.98
C ASN A 104 6.60 -8.45 -9.90
N CYS A 105 7.80 -8.32 -9.29
CA CYS A 105 8.09 -7.24 -8.35
C CYS A 105 7.81 -5.85 -8.96
N PHE A 106 8.20 -5.63 -10.22
CA PHE A 106 7.91 -4.37 -10.91
C PHE A 106 6.40 -4.14 -11.06
N HIS A 107 5.66 -5.18 -11.47
CA HIS A 107 4.20 -5.09 -11.62
C HIS A 107 3.53 -4.69 -10.30
N TYR A 108 3.88 -5.35 -9.20
CA TYR A 108 3.28 -5.04 -7.89
C TYR A 108 3.76 -3.70 -7.32
N ALA A 109 4.99 -3.26 -7.61
CA ALA A 109 5.43 -1.91 -7.29
C ALA A 109 4.60 -0.86 -8.05
N TYR A 110 4.32 -1.09 -9.33
CA TYR A 110 3.44 -0.23 -10.12
C TYR A 110 2.01 -0.22 -9.59
N GLN A 111 1.46 -1.39 -9.23
CA GLN A 111 0.13 -1.50 -8.61
C GLN A 111 0.07 -0.79 -7.24
N ALA A 112 1.12 -0.88 -6.44
CA ALA A 112 1.22 -0.14 -5.18
C ALA A 112 1.12 1.38 -5.41
N CYS A 113 1.86 1.90 -6.39
CA CYS A 113 1.79 3.31 -6.77
C CYS A 113 0.40 3.71 -7.25
N LYS A 114 -0.22 2.89 -8.10
CA LYS A 114 -1.57 3.14 -8.61
C LYS A 114 -2.58 3.18 -7.47
N LEU A 115 -2.60 2.17 -6.61
CA LEU A 115 -3.53 2.11 -5.48
C LEU A 115 -3.33 3.26 -4.51
N ALA A 116 -2.08 3.64 -4.21
CA ALA A 116 -1.78 4.75 -3.33
C ALA A 116 -2.31 6.08 -3.87
N LEU A 117 -2.02 6.41 -5.13
CA LEU A 117 -2.41 7.67 -5.77
C LEU A 117 -3.92 7.79 -6.01
N GLU A 118 -4.57 6.69 -6.41
CA GLU A 118 -6.00 6.70 -6.72
C GLU A 118 -6.89 6.64 -5.49
N ASN A 119 -6.35 6.20 -4.33
CA ASN A 119 -7.10 6.04 -3.09
C ASN A 119 -6.57 6.90 -1.93
N MET A 120 -5.57 7.74 -2.16
CA MET A 120 -5.02 8.65 -1.13
C MET A 120 -4.75 7.92 0.19
N THR A 121 -3.96 6.84 0.13
CA THR A 121 -3.70 5.96 1.27
C THR A 121 -2.31 5.32 1.17
N PRO A 122 -1.67 4.98 2.29
CA PRO A 122 -0.47 4.15 2.26
C PRO A 122 -0.73 2.75 1.70
N VAL A 123 0.23 2.26 0.92
CA VAL A 123 0.28 0.88 0.43
C VAL A 123 1.59 0.26 0.86
N ILE A 124 1.52 -0.87 1.55
CA ILE A 124 2.69 -1.67 1.94
C ILE A 124 2.83 -2.81 0.92
N LEU A 125 3.96 -2.83 0.22
CA LEU A 125 4.33 -3.89 -0.70
C LEU A 125 5.30 -4.85 0.00
N LEU A 126 4.84 -6.06 0.27
CA LEU A 126 5.66 -7.13 0.82
C LEU A 126 6.43 -7.84 -0.29
N THR A 127 7.73 -7.88 -0.14
CA THR A 127 8.65 -8.77 -0.84
C THR A 127 9.48 -9.51 0.20
N ASP A 128 10.48 -10.29 -0.19
CA ASP A 128 11.37 -10.96 0.75
C ASP A 128 12.75 -11.22 0.16
N THR A 129 13.66 -11.75 0.96
CA THR A 129 15.03 -12.05 0.54
C THR A 129 15.10 -13.16 -0.50
N TYR A 130 14.11 -14.05 -0.62
CA TYR A 130 14.06 -15.03 -1.71
C TYR A 130 13.88 -14.33 -3.07
N LEU A 131 12.97 -13.38 -3.16
CA LEU A 131 12.75 -12.58 -4.37
C LEU A 131 13.93 -11.66 -4.66
N ALA A 132 14.50 -11.03 -3.61
CA ALA A 132 15.61 -10.09 -3.74
C ALA A 132 16.92 -10.74 -4.22
N ASN A 133 17.17 -12.00 -3.82
CA ASN A 133 18.35 -12.75 -4.22
C ASN A 133 18.09 -13.70 -5.41
N GLY A 134 16.82 -13.88 -5.79
CA GLY A 134 16.43 -14.72 -6.91
C GLY A 134 16.65 -14.03 -8.25
N THR A 135 16.71 -14.84 -9.30
CA THR A 135 16.75 -14.37 -10.69
C THR A 135 15.63 -15.01 -11.48
N GLY A 136 15.11 -14.29 -12.46
CA GLY A 136 14.06 -14.80 -13.33
C GLY A 136 14.07 -14.07 -14.67
N LEU A 137 13.51 -14.71 -15.69
CA LEU A 137 13.25 -14.03 -16.96
C LEU A 137 12.15 -13.00 -16.76
N TRP A 138 12.42 -11.77 -17.17
CA TRP A 138 11.47 -10.68 -17.12
C TRP A 138 11.40 -9.95 -18.46
N LYS A 139 10.21 -9.90 -19.04
CA LYS A 139 9.96 -9.08 -20.22
C LYS A 139 9.71 -7.64 -19.76
N ILE A 140 10.58 -6.73 -20.15
CA ILE A 140 10.41 -5.30 -19.86
C ILE A 140 9.09 -4.84 -20.49
N PRO A 141 8.12 -4.35 -19.68
CA PRO A 141 6.86 -3.87 -20.21
C PRO A 141 7.04 -2.57 -20.99
N THR A 142 6.18 -2.35 -21.97
CA THR A 142 6.02 -1.04 -22.59
C THR A 142 5.01 -0.21 -21.81
N LEU A 143 4.97 1.10 -22.06
CA LEU A 143 3.98 1.97 -21.41
C LEU A 143 2.53 1.54 -21.72
N ASN A 144 2.30 0.95 -22.89
CA ASN A 144 0.96 0.46 -23.26
C ASN A 144 0.54 -0.82 -22.52
N ASP A 145 1.49 -1.54 -21.92
CA ASP A 145 1.22 -2.74 -21.12
C ASP A 145 0.82 -2.38 -19.68
N LEU A 146 0.96 -1.11 -19.28
CA LEU A 146 0.69 -0.65 -17.94
C LEU A 146 -0.67 0.04 -17.86
N PRO A 147 -1.52 -0.29 -16.87
CA PRO A 147 -2.78 0.43 -16.68
C PRO A 147 -2.51 1.88 -16.32
N ALA A 148 -3.31 2.81 -16.86
CA ALA A 148 -3.17 4.21 -16.53
C ALA A 148 -3.39 4.45 -15.03
N ILE A 149 -2.64 5.39 -14.48
CA ILE A 149 -2.83 5.88 -13.10
C ILE A 149 -3.58 7.20 -13.17
N HIS A 150 -4.67 7.28 -12.42
CA HIS A 150 -5.51 8.47 -12.33
C HIS A 150 -5.49 9.01 -10.89
N PRO A 151 -4.51 9.86 -10.54
CA PRO A 151 -4.46 10.44 -9.19
C PRO A 151 -5.76 11.15 -8.85
N GLN A 152 -6.15 11.10 -7.57
CA GLN A 152 -7.37 11.73 -7.07
C GLN A 152 -7.22 13.27 -7.03
N GLY A 153 -7.29 13.90 -8.20
CA GLY A 153 -7.18 15.36 -8.34
C GLY A 153 -8.35 16.10 -7.71
N VAL A 154 -8.14 17.37 -7.36
CA VAL A 154 -9.21 18.23 -6.85
C VAL A 154 -9.99 18.87 -8.00
N PRO A 155 -11.34 18.81 -8.01
CA PRO A 155 -12.16 19.45 -9.03
C PRO A 155 -12.05 20.99 -8.99
N GLU A 156 -12.05 21.63 -10.17
CA GLU A 156 -12.04 23.10 -10.30
C GLU A 156 -13.25 23.76 -9.60
N SER A 157 -14.39 23.06 -9.51
CA SER A 157 -15.59 23.52 -8.81
C SER A 157 -15.40 23.75 -7.31
N LEU A 158 -14.35 23.21 -6.73
CA LEU A 158 -14.01 23.38 -5.31
C LEU A 158 -13.06 24.56 -5.06
N LYS A 159 -12.58 25.24 -6.09
CA LYS A 159 -11.70 26.40 -5.96
C LYS A 159 -12.35 27.49 -5.10
N GLY A 160 -11.64 27.96 -4.09
CA GLY A 160 -12.13 28.92 -3.10
C GLY A 160 -13.05 28.35 -2.00
N ASN A 161 -13.48 27.07 -2.12
CA ASN A 161 -14.36 26.40 -1.16
C ASN A 161 -13.83 25.00 -0.75
N TYR A 162 -12.59 24.70 -1.06
CA TYR A 162 -11.99 23.42 -0.71
C TYR A 162 -11.83 23.29 0.81
N ASN A 163 -12.12 22.10 1.33
CA ASN A 163 -11.66 21.69 2.65
C ASN A 163 -11.23 20.21 2.64
N PRO A 164 -10.31 19.79 3.52
CA PRO A 164 -9.73 18.46 3.50
C PRO A 164 -10.68 17.34 3.97
N ALA A 165 -11.91 17.65 4.36
CA ALA A 165 -12.95 16.65 4.65
C ALA A 165 -13.70 16.20 3.40
N LEU A 166 -13.59 16.91 2.28
CA LEU A 166 -14.29 16.59 1.05
C LEU A 166 -13.72 15.31 0.42
N ARG A 167 -14.63 14.39 0.11
CA ARG A 167 -14.34 13.07 -0.46
C ARG A 167 -15.31 12.76 -1.59
N ASP A 168 -14.90 11.85 -2.47
CA ASP A 168 -15.80 11.26 -3.47
C ASP A 168 -16.63 10.10 -2.87
N GLU A 169 -17.45 9.44 -3.71
CA GLU A 169 -18.27 8.30 -3.31
C GLU A 169 -17.46 7.05 -2.90
N ARG A 170 -16.15 7.01 -3.18
CA ARG A 170 -15.22 5.97 -2.76
C ARG A 170 -14.58 6.26 -1.41
N HIS A 171 -15.02 7.29 -0.70
CA HIS A 171 -14.43 7.79 0.54
C HIS A 171 -12.99 8.34 0.37
N VAL A 172 -12.60 8.72 -0.86
CA VAL A 172 -11.26 9.21 -1.18
C VAL A 172 -11.23 10.74 -1.15
N ARG A 173 -10.30 11.29 -0.36
CA ARG A 173 -10.06 12.73 -0.28
C ARG A 173 -9.51 13.27 -1.60
N TYR A 174 -9.98 14.42 -2.03
CA TYR A 174 -9.39 15.13 -3.15
C TYR A 174 -8.00 15.66 -2.79
N TRP A 175 -7.03 15.45 -3.68
CA TRP A 175 -5.65 15.81 -3.45
C TRP A 175 -5.36 17.24 -3.88
N ALA A 176 -5.45 18.17 -2.93
CA ALA A 176 -4.87 19.49 -3.06
C ALA A 176 -3.52 19.53 -2.32
N TYR A 177 -2.54 20.21 -2.88
CA TYR A 177 -1.18 20.30 -2.35
C TYR A 177 -0.67 21.74 -2.36
N PRO A 178 0.40 22.07 -1.61
CA PRO A 178 0.94 23.43 -1.52
C PRO A 178 1.24 24.06 -2.89
N GLY A 179 0.87 25.31 -3.06
CA GLY A 179 1.05 26.06 -4.31
C GLY A 179 -0.16 26.05 -5.25
N MET A 180 -1.20 25.28 -4.98
CA MET A 180 -2.46 25.34 -5.73
C MET A 180 -3.30 26.51 -5.25
N GLU A 181 -3.38 27.57 -6.07
CA GLU A 181 -4.15 28.80 -5.78
C GLU A 181 -5.66 28.52 -5.66
N GLY A 182 -6.26 28.95 -4.53
CA GLY A 182 -7.67 28.77 -4.23
C GLY A 182 -8.03 27.41 -3.59
N TYR A 183 -7.00 26.61 -3.21
CA TYR A 183 -7.17 25.35 -2.50
C TYR A 183 -6.40 25.32 -1.17
N GLU A 184 -6.13 26.50 -0.61
CA GLU A 184 -5.40 26.67 0.63
C GLU A 184 -6.17 25.97 1.78
N HIS A 185 -5.49 25.10 2.50
CA HIS A 185 -6.07 24.35 3.61
C HIS A 185 -5.01 23.93 4.61
N ARG A 186 -5.46 23.54 5.80
CA ARG A 186 -4.60 22.88 6.79
C ARG A 186 -4.78 21.37 6.66
N ASN A 187 -3.72 20.65 6.37
CA ASN A 187 -3.67 19.20 6.51
C ASN A 187 -2.85 18.82 7.76
N ILE A 188 -3.37 17.94 8.58
CA ILE A 188 -2.82 17.61 9.91
C ILE A 188 -3.02 16.13 10.23
N GLY A 189 -2.22 15.60 11.17
CA GLY A 189 -2.35 14.25 11.70
C GLY A 189 -3.38 14.08 12.82
N LEU A 190 -4.07 15.16 13.24
CA LEU A 190 -5.13 15.07 14.25
C LEU A 190 -6.47 14.72 13.62
N GLU A 191 -7.39 14.16 14.43
CA GLU A 191 -8.75 13.85 13.98
C GLU A 191 -9.48 15.11 13.52
N ARG A 192 -10.15 15.02 12.39
CA ARG A 192 -10.88 16.11 11.76
C ARG A 192 -12.38 15.84 11.76
N ASP A 193 -13.18 16.90 11.86
CA ASP A 193 -14.60 16.83 11.60
C ASP A 193 -14.85 16.36 10.16
N ALA A 194 -15.72 15.37 9.99
CA ALA A 194 -15.99 14.72 8.72
C ALA A 194 -16.61 15.62 7.64
N GLN A 195 -17.10 16.81 8.00
CA GLN A 195 -17.73 17.75 7.08
C GLN A 195 -16.93 19.05 6.95
N LYS A 196 -16.42 19.56 8.09
CA LYS A 196 -15.77 20.88 8.16
C LYS A 196 -14.27 20.82 7.99
N GLY A 197 -13.64 19.64 8.18
CA GLY A 197 -12.21 19.46 8.10
C GLY A 197 -11.38 20.11 9.21
N ILE A 198 -12.04 20.68 10.23
CA ILE A 198 -11.39 21.27 11.41
C ILE A 198 -11.12 20.20 12.46
N ILE A 199 -10.20 20.46 13.40
CA ILE A 199 -9.91 19.55 14.51
C ILE A 199 -11.21 19.27 15.30
N SER A 200 -11.44 17.99 15.62
CA SER A 200 -12.60 17.54 16.37
C SER A 200 -12.21 16.47 17.39
N THR A 201 -12.74 16.61 18.61
CA THR A 201 -12.66 15.62 19.69
C THR A 201 -14.02 15.02 20.01
N ASN A 202 -15.02 15.25 19.16
CA ASN A 202 -16.35 14.71 19.31
C ASN A 202 -16.35 13.20 19.09
N PRO A 203 -16.88 12.37 20.03
CA PRO A 203 -16.81 10.91 19.93
C PRO A 203 -17.62 10.32 18.77
N GLU A 204 -18.77 10.89 18.42
CA GLU A 204 -19.57 10.43 17.27
C GLU A 204 -18.83 10.71 15.96
N ASN A 205 -18.16 11.87 15.86
CA ASN A 205 -17.29 12.18 14.72
C ASN A 205 -16.12 11.21 14.64
N HIS A 206 -15.48 10.90 15.77
CA HIS A 206 -14.38 9.92 15.79
C HIS A 206 -14.83 8.56 15.27
N GLN A 207 -15.95 8.02 15.75
CA GLN A 207 -16.52 6.77 15.26
C GLN A 207 -16.79 6.83 13.74
N ARG A 208 -17.35 7.93 13.26
CA ARG A 208 -17.59 8.14 11.83
C ARG A 208 -16.28 8.10 11.03
N MET A 209 -15.23 8.80 11.49
CA MET A 209 -13.95 8.86 10.79
C MET A 209 -13.21 7.52 10.78
N VAL A 210 -13.33 6.72 11.85
CA VAL A 210 -12.83 5.34 11.86
C VAL A 210 -13.51 4.52 10.75
N MET A 211 -14.84 4.60 10.65
CA MET A 211 -15.60 3.89 9.61
C MET A 211 -15.27 4.38 8.20
N GLU A 212 -15.09 5.68 8.00
CA GLU A 212 -14.70 6.28 6.70
C GLU A 212 -13.33 5.74 6.24
N ARG A 213 -12.33 5.71 7.12
CA ARG A 213 -11.00 5.16 6.81
C ARG A 213 -11.06 3.68 6.43
N GLN A 214 -11.84 2.90 7.17
CA GLN A 214 -12.02 1.48 6.88
C GLN A 214 -12.80 1.25 5.59
N ALA A 215 -13.86 2.02 5.34
CA ALA A 215 -14.66 1.93 4.12
C ALA A 215 -13.83 2.24 2.87
N LYS A 216 -12.96 3.28 2.93
CA LYS A 216 -12.02 3.62 1.87
C LYS A 216 -11.12 2.44 1.50
N VAL A 217 -10.55 1.75 2.48
CA VAL A 217 -9.70 0.58 2.21
C VAL A 217 -10.53 -0.61 1.72
N ASN A 218 -11.69 -0.87 2.32
CA ASN A 218 -12.54 -2.00 1.93
C ASN A 218 -13.01 -1.92 0.47
N GLN A 219 -13.38 -0.72 -0.01
CA GLN A 219 -13.86 -0.55 -1.38
C GLN A 219 -12.76 -0.82 -2.44
N ILE A 220 -11.48 -0.78 -2.08
CA ILE A 220 -10.36 -1.14 -2.97
C ILE A 220 -10.49 -2.59 -3.43
N ALA A 221 -11.15 -3.46 -2.65
CA ALA A 221 -11.45 -4.83 -3.07
C ALA A 221 -12.18 -4.92 -4.43
N ASN A 222 -12.94 -3.87 -4.81
CA ASN A 222 -13.61 -3.78 -6.10
C ASN A 222 -12.70 -3.30 -7.25
N GLN A 223 -11.50 -2.83 -6.94
CA GLN A 223 -10.53 -2.29 -7.91
C GLN A 223 -9.41 -3.29 -8.23
N ILE A 224 -9.30 -4.37 -7.48
CA ILE A 224 -8.27 -5.39 -7.62
C ILE A 224 -8.82 -6.63 -8.33
N PRO A 225 -7.95 -7.43 -8.99
CA PRO A 225 -8.40 -8.65 -9.67
C PRO A 225 -9.04 -9.66 -8.73
N LEU A 226 -9.99 -10.43 -9.26
CA LEU A 226 -10.56 -11.57 -8.55
C LEU A 226 -9.50 -12.64 -8.28
N LEU A 227 -9.59 -13.31 -7.14
CA LEU A 227 -8.75 -14.47 -6.83
C LEU A 227 -9.01 -15.58 -7.83
N GLN A 228 -7.96 -16.12 -8.42
CA GLN A 228 -8.02 -17.27 -9.31
C GLN A 228 -7.55 -18.52 -8.57
N VAL A 229 -8.38 -19.53 -8.50
CA VAL A 229 -8.00 -20.86 -7.99
C VAL A 229 -7.38 -21.67 -9.12
N GLN A 230 -6.19 -22.18 -8.90
CA GLN A 230 -5.39 -22.94 -9.86
C GLN A 230 -5.39 -24.44 -9.51
N GLY A 231 -4.91 -25.30 -10.42
CA GLY A 231 -4.81 -26.75 -10.20
C GLY A 231 -6.14 -27.49 -10.30
N ASN A 232 -6.29 -28.58 -9.56
CA ASN A 232 -7.49 -29.41 -9.58
C ASN A 232 -8.58 -28.82 -8.66
N ILE A 233 -9.45 -28.00 -9.23
CA ILE A 233 -10.56 -27.34 -8.50
C ILE A 233 -11.62 -28.30 -7.97
N SER A 234 -11.61 -29.58 -8.39
CA SER A 234 -12.53 -30.62 -7.90
C SER A 234 -11.94 -31.41 -6.71
N SER A 235 -10.74 -31.07 -6.26
CA SER A 235 -10.10 -31.73 -5.12
C SER A 235 -10.75 -31.27 -3.80
N ASP A 236 -10.82 -32.20 -2.84
CA ASP A 236 -11.21 -31.89 -1.46
C ASP A 236 -10.13 -31.15 -0.66
N THR A 237 -8.96 -30.95 -1.28
CA THR A 237 -7.81 -30.25 -0.67
C THR A 237 -7.55 -28.94 -1.39
N LEU A 238 -7.48 -27.85 -0.64
CA LEU A 238 -7.09 -26.52 -1.10
C LEU A 238 -5.83 -26.09 -0.38
N LEU A 239 -4.74 -25.86 -1.13
CA LEU A 239 -3.56 -25.17 -0.63
C LEU A 239 -3.82 -23.66 -0.64
N ILE A 240 -3.39 -22.98 0.41
CA ILE A 240 -3.50 -21.51 0.52
C ILE A 240 -2.12 -20.94 0.81
N GLY A 241 -1.73 -19.90 0.07
CA GLY A 241 -0.48 -19.20 0.31
C GLY A 241 -0.44 -17.80 -0.25
N TRP A 242 0.68 -17.14 -0.03
CA TRP A 242 0.88 -15.76 -0.47
C TRP A 242 2.37 -15.45 -0.70
N GLY A 243 2.67 -14.35 -1.40
CA GLY A 243 4.02 -13.87 -1.59
C GLY A 243 4.91 -14.89 -2.34
N SER A 244 6.19 -14.98 -1.98
CA SER A 244 7.19 -15.81 -2.69
C SER A 244 6.98 -17.33 -2.59
N THR A 245 5.95 -17.78 -1.86
CA THR A 245 5.61 -19.22 -1.78
C THR A 245 4.92 -19.76 -3.04
N GLU A 246 4.55 -18.91 -4.00
CA GLU A 246 3.76 -19.29 -5.19
C GLU A 246 4.34 -20.49 -5.94
N GLY A 247 5.61 -20.43 -6.32
CA GLY A 247 6.25 -21.49 -7.09
C GLY A 247 6.30 -22.84 -6.37
N HIS A 248 6.57 -22.80 -5.06
CA HIS A 248 6.59 -24.01 -4.22
C HIS A 248 5.21 -24.63 -4.08
N LEU A 249 4.19 -23.80 -3.89
CA LEU A 249 2.80 -24.25 -3.76
C LEU A 249 2.24 -24.76 -5.08
N LEU A 250 2.61 -24.18 -6.22
CA LEU A 250 2.25 -24.68 -7.54
C LEU A 250 2.81 -26.09 -7.76
N ALA A 251 4.10 -26.30 -7.47
CA ALA A 251 4.72 -27.62 -7.58
C ALA A 251 4.06 -28.64 -6.64
N ALA A 252 3.75 -28.26 -5.42
CA ALA A 252 3.05 -29.12 -4.47
C ALA A 252 1.62 -29.45 -4.93
N ALA A 253 0.89 -28.45 -5.44
CA ALA A 253 -0.49 -28.65 -5.96
C ALA A 253 -0.51 -29.61 -7.15
N GLU A 254 0.47 -29.53 -8.04
CA GLU A 254 0.62 -30.45 -9.15
C GLU A 254 0.90 -31.87 -8.67
N GLN A 255 1.87 -32.06 -7.76
CA GLN A 255 2.20 -33.39 -7.21
C GLN A 255 1.08 -34.03 -6.44
N LEU A 256 0.32 -33.25 -5.67
CA LEU A 256 -0.80 -33.71 -4.85
C LEU A 256 -2.11 -33.76 -5.62
N ASN A 257 -2.13 -33.29 -6.87
CA ASN A 257 -3.33 -33.13 -7.69
C ASN A 257 -4.47 -32.40 -6.94
N CYS A 258 -4.14 -31.26 -6.34
CA CYS A 258 -5.08 -30.46 -5.54
C CYS A 258 -5.22 -29.03 -6.06
N ALA A 259 -6.12 -28.26 -5.42
CA ALA A 259 -6.38 -26.87 -5.73
C ALA A 259 -5.39 -25.94 -4.99
N LEU A 260 -5.13 -24.77 -5.56
CA LEU A 260 -4.29 -23.71 -4.96
C LEU A 260 -4.98 -22.35 -5.07
N ALA A 261 -5.16 -21.67 -3.95
CA ALA A 261 -5.48 -20.26 -3.85
C ALA A 261 -4.23 -19.47 -3.40
N HIS A 262 -3.65 -18.68 -4.29
CA HIS A 262 -2.47 -17.88 -3.99
C HIS A 262 -2.81 -16.38 -4.00
N PHE A 263 -2.42 -15.66 -2.95
CA PHE A 263 -2.77 -14.27 -2.72
C PHE A 263 -1.59 -13.33 -2.98
N ASN A 264 -1.81 -12.32 -3.83
CA ASN A 264 -0.95 -11.15 -3.99
C ASN A 264 -1.59 -9.89 -3.38
N TYR A 265 -2.91 -9.83 -3.32
CA TYR A 265 -3.65 -8.79 -2.61
C TYR A 265 -4.11 -9.34 -1.26
N ILE A 266 -3.56 -8.79 -0.18
CA ILE A 266 -3.69 -9.35 1.17
C ILE A 266 -4.69 -8.55 2.00
N PHE A 267 -4.65 -7.22 1.89
CA PHE A 267 -5.59 -6.35 2.58
C PHE A 267 -5.88 -5.09 1.76
N PRO A 268 -7.14 -4.93 1.28
CA PRO A 268 -8.25 -5.87 1.40
C PRO A 268 -8.04 -7.12 0.54
N LEU A 269 -8.72 -8.20 0.89
CA LEU A 269 -8.78 -9.40 0.06
C LEU A 269 -9.69 -9.17 -1.16
N PRO A 270 -9.49 -9.91 -2.28
CA PRO A 270 -10.41 -9.91 -3.42
C PRO A 270 -11.85 -10.24 -3.00
N VAL A 271 -12.83 -9.61 -3.66
CA VAL A 271 -14.27 -9.73 -3.28
C VAL A 271 -14.82 -11.16 -3.34
N ASN A 272 -14.20 -12.04 -4.10
CA ASN A 272 -14.59 -13.43 -4.24
C ASN A 272 -13.86 -14.39 -3.29
N THR A 273 -13.21 -13.87 -2.26
CA THR A 273 -12.48 -14.69 -1.27
C THR A 273 -13.39 -15.31 -0.20
N LYS A 274 -14.67 -14.95 -0.17
CA LYS A 274 -15.66 -15.46 0.82
C LYS A 274 -16.22 -16.81 0.44
#